data_0938c8d77e05260f3c295672971bf60b
#
_entry.id   0938c8d77e05260f3c295672971bf60b
#
_cell.length_a   1.000
_cell.length_b   1.000
_cell.length_c   1.000
_cell.angle_alpha   90.00
_cell.angle_beta   90.00
_cell.angle_gamma   90.00
#
_symmetry.space_group_name_H-M   'P 1'
#
loop_
_entity.id
_entity.type
_entity.pdbx_description
1 polymer ?
#
loop_
_entity_poly.entity_id
_entity_poly.type
_entity_poly.pdbx_seq_one_letter_code
_entity_poly.pdbx_strand_id
1 'polypeptide(L)'
;TSAESFIDFEKMQEALRPYTILMPEEYRKERYEGELMGYYHPETKTYNITPQKLQNVRTDAAILGVASRKERLESGTDNISDQSDLSVVWNDDQAEISIRDNETAEIHIDYYSCQQDIFSRNQGIIEKDSMAVRQAIISGIGSGGFKVGLELVRAGIGSLIVADNDILAYHNVCRHECGIHDVGKYKVDCFRERAADINPNCKVYTFRDLIQHVDPAELDKLIWKNSIILCCADNRHCGYVCNELADKYHIPMIDAGCGPRASTGEIFYYK
;
A
#
# COMPACT_ATOMS: atom_id res chain seq x y z
N THR A 1 -15.40 52.53 20.56
CA THR A 1 -15.88 51.14 20.47
C THR A 1 -14.69 50.26 20.18
N SER A 2 -14.16 49.67 21.27
CA SER A 2 -13.08 48.70 21.26
C SER A 2 -13.55 47.43 20.49
N ALA A 3 -12.91 47.13 19.39
CA ALA A 3 -12.97 45.79 18.85
C ALA A 3 -12.23 44.86 19.83
N GLU A 4 -12.97 44.13 20.64
CA GLU A 4 -12.42 43.01 21.39
C GLU A 4 -11.88 42.03 20.37
N SER A 5 -10.56 41.84 20.35
CA SER A 5 -9.91 40.77 19.62
C SER A 5 -10.35 39.46 20.30
N PHE A 6 -11.33 38.78 19.71
CA PHE A 6 -11.60 37.40 20.07
C PHE A 6 -10.32 36.61 19.78
N ILE A 7 -9.67 36.18 20.85
CA ILE A 7 -8.55 35.26 20.75
C ILE A 7 -9.16 33.96 20.26
N ASP A 8 -8.83 33.59 19.03
CA ASP A 8 -9.26 32.33 18.42
C ASP A 8 -8.45 31.18 19.07
N PHE A 9 -9.03 30.59 20.10
CA PHE A 9 -8.43 29.53 20.90
C PHE A 9 -8.04 28.32 20.02
N GLU A 10 -8.80 28.03 18.97
CA GLU A 10 -8.50 26.94 18.03
C GLU A 10 -7.22 27.23 17.25
N LYS A 11 -7.06 28.43 16.74
CA LYS A 11 -5.81 28.85 16.06
C LYS A 11 -4.61 28.88 17.00
N MET A 12 -4.84 29.25 18.25
CA MET A 12 -3.77 29.23 19.25
C MET A 12 -3.34 27.79 19.59
N GLN A 13 -4.28 26.85 19.75
CA GLN A 13 -3.98 25.44 19.96
C GLN A 13 -3.28 24.83 18.73
N GLU A 14 -3.70 25.21 17.54
CA GLU A 14 -3.09 24.77 16.30
C GLU A 14 -1.66 25.29 16.14
N ALA A 15 -1.41 26.55 16.54
CA ALA A 15 -0.07 27.14 16.54
C ALA A 15 0.89 26.45 17.51
N LEU A 16 0.40 26.01 18.68
CA LEU A 16 1.15 25.35 19.75
C LEU A 16 1.33 23.84 19.54
N ARG A 17 0.62 23.25 18.55
CA ARG A 17 0.73 21.81 18.29
C ARG A 17 2.16 21.45 17.88
N PRO A 18 2.80 20.44 18.52
CA PRO A 18 4.10 19.96 18.12
C PRO A 18 4.06 19.33 16.73
N TYR A 19 5.21 19.28 16.08
CA TYR A 19 5.37 18.49 14.86
C TYR A 19 5.47 17.02 15.20
N THR A 20 4.83 16.18 14.39
CA THR A 20 4.92 14.72 14.50
C THR A 20 5.59 14.14 13.27
N ILE A 21 6.60 13.32 13.48
CA ILE A 21 7.29 12.60 12.42
C ILE A 21 6.93 11.13 12.56
N LEU A 22 6.13 10.60 11.63
CA LEU A 22 5.85 9.17 11.53
C LEU A 22 6.94 8.55 10.68
N MET A 23 7.78 7.71 11.27
CA MET A 23 8.95 7.14 10.60
C MET A 23 8.94 5.61 10.63
N PRO A 24 9.23 4.93 9.51
CA PRO A 24 9.39 3.49 9.51
C PRO A 24 10.47 3.04 10.52
N GLU A 25 10.13 2.08 11.38
CA GLU A 25 11.06 1.52 12.37
C GLU A 25 12.32 0.92 11.73
N GLU A 26 12.21 0.45 10.49
CA GLU A 26 13.34 -0.06 9.72
C GLU A 26 14.40 1.03 9.47
N TYR A 27 13.97 2.30 9.27
CA TYR A 27 14.89 3.42 9.05
C TYR A 27 15.75 3.72 10.26
N ARG A 28 15.21 3.57 11.47
CA ARG A 28 15.95 3.68 12.71
C ARG A 28 16.97 2.53 12.86
N LYS A 29 16.51 1.30 12.64
CA LYS A 29 17.36 0.10 12.78
C LYS A 29 18.52 0.07 11.81
N GLU A 30 18.27 0.47 10.57
CA GLU A 30 19.28 0.48 9.51
C GLU A 30 20.08 1.78 9.47
N ARG A 31 19.67 2.81 10.25
CA ARG A 31 20.20 4.18 10.15
C ARG A 31 20.17 4.66 8.71
N TYR A 32 18.97 4.61 8.15
CA TYR A 32 18.72 4.92 6.73
C TYR A 32 19.36 6.24 6.33
N GLU A 33 20.03 6.25 5.19
CA GLU A 33 20.65 7.42 4.59
C GLU A 33 20.02 7.67 3.22
N GLY A 34 19.63 8.90 2.95
CA GLY A 34 19.04 9.31 1.68
C GLY A 34 17.79 10.17 1.83
N GLU A 35 17.07 10.30 0.74
CA GLU A 35 15.86 11.11 0.68
C GLU A 35 14.72 10.48 1.47
N LEU A 36 14.05 11.28 2.28
CA LEU A 36 12.87 10.91 3.04
C LEU A 36 11.64 11.30 2.24
N MET A 37 10.99 10.30 1.64
CA MET A 37 9.80 10.51 0.84
C MET A 37 8.54 10.25 1.66
N GLY A 38 7.47 10.96 1.34
CA GLY A 38 6.19 10.78 2.02
C GLY A 38 5.22 11.91 1.78
N TYR A 39 4.39 12.17 2.80
CA TYR A 39 3.32 13.15 2.75
C TYR A 39 3.39 14.09 3.96
N TYR A 40 3.30 15.38 3.72
CA TYR A 40 3.15 16.36 4.78
C TYR A 40 1.70 16.79 4.92
N HIS A 41 1.18 16.74 6.13
CA HIS A 41 -0.17 17.16 6.50
C HIS A 41 -0.09 18.44 7.33
N PRO A 42 -0.28 19.63 6.74
CA PRO A 42 -0.06 20.91 7.43
C PRO A 42 -1.04 21.13 8.58
N GLU A 43 -2.28 20.68 8.47
CA GLU A 43 -3.32 20.84 9.50
C GLU A 43 -2.98 20.11 10.81
N THR A 44 -2.28 18.99 10.71
CA THR A 44 -1.83 18.20 11.88
C THR A 44 -0.35 18.36 12.18
N LYS A 45 0.39 19.13 11.37
CA LYS A 45 1.85 19.26 11.41
C LYS A 45 2.56 17.89 11.39
N THR A 46 2.05 16.96 10.58
CA THR A 46 2.53 15.58 10.53
C THR A 46 3.31 15.32 9.24
N TYR A 47 4.56 14.89 9.38
CA TYR A 47 5.36 14.30 8.30
C TYR A 47 5.19 12.78 8.36
N ASN A 48 4.51 12.23 7.38
CA ASN A 48 4.35 10.79 7.22
C ASN A 48 5.42 10.26 6.25
N ILE A 49 6.53 9.79 6.78
CA ILE A 49 7.60 9.20 5.98
C ILE A 49 7.19 7.79 5.56
N THR A 50 7.23 7.51 4.27
CA THR A 50 6.80 6.23 3.71
C THR A 50 7.96 5.24 3.56
N PRO A 51 7.73 3.92 3.72
CA PRO A 51 8.78 2.92 3.50
C PRO A 51 9.16 2.83 2.02
N GLN A 52 10.40 2.50 1.72
CA GLN A 52 10.91 2.36 0.34
C GLN A 52 10.08 1.41 -0.53
N LYS A 53 9.53 0.35 0.05
CA LYS A 53 8.67 -0.60 -0.67
C LYS A 53 7.44 0.07 -1.29
N LEU A 54 6.84 1.01 -0.56
CA LEU A 54 5.70 1.79 -1.05
C LEU A 54 6.14 2.78 -2.14
N GLN A 55 7.29 3.40 -1.99
CA GLN A 55 7.85 4.35 -2.95
C GLN A 55 8.08 3.74 -4.33
N ASN A 56 8.40 2.44 -4.41
CA ASN A 56 8.57 1.73 -5.67
C ASN A 56 7.27 1.54 -6.47
N VAL A 57 6.12 1.73 -5.85
CA VAL A 57 4.80 1.55 -6.46
C VAL A 57 4.08 2.87 -6.68
N ARG A 58 4.22 3.81 -5.75
CA ARG A 58 3.60 5.13 -5.80
C ARG A 58 4.62 6.20 -6.17
N THR A 59 4.18 7.12 -7.02
CA THR A 59 5.02 8.23 -7.53
C THR A 59 4.54 9.60 -7.07
N ASP A 60 3.48 9.65 -6.27
CA ASP A 60 2.87 10.88 -5.76
C ASP A 60 3.41 11.34 -4.39
N ALA A 61 4.30 10.57 -3.79
CA ALA A 61 5.01 10.98 -2.60
C ALA A 61 6.05 12.07 -2.93
N ALA A 62 6.11 13.11 -2.10
CA ALA A 62 7.10 14.18 -2.23
C ALA A 62 8.37 13.85 -1.43
N ILE A 63 9.50 14.45 -1.82
CA ILE A 63 10.71 14.49 -0.99
C ILE A 63 10.44 15.49 0.13
N LEU A 64 10.36 14.98 1.37
CA LEU A 64 10.11 15.79 2.57
C LEU A 64 11.40 16.21 3.26
N GLY A 65 12.45 15.43 3.13
CA GLY A 65 13.69 15.67 3.82
C GLY A 65 14.81 14.74 3.40
N VAL A 66 15.90 14.80 4.16
CA VAL A 66 17.08 13.96 3.97
C VAL A 66 17.51 13.38 5.33
N ALA A 67 17.89 12.12 5.33
CA ALA A 67 18.50 11.44 6.46
C ALA A 67 19.99 11.18 6.19
N SER A 68 20.83 11.42 7.20
CA SER A 68 22.28 11.20 7.14
C SER A 68 22.81 10.72 8.49
N ARG A 69 24.05 10.22 8.52
CA ARG A 69 24.76 9.91 9.76
C ARG A 69 25.66 11.06 10.17
N LYS A 70 25.74 11.28 11.46
CA LYS A 70 26.56 12.36 12.04
C LYS A 70 28.05 12.27 11.62
N GLU A 71 28.60 11.07 11.59
CA GLU A 71 29.98 10.82 11.18
C GLU A 71 30.29 11.29 9.75
N ARG A 72 29.32 11.21 8.83
CA ARG A 72 29.47 11.67 7.43
C ARG A 72 29.37 13.18 7.29
N LEU A 73 28.54 13.81 8.10
CA LEU A 73 28.43 15.28 8.13
C LEU A 73 29.73 15.89 8.68
N GLU A 74 30.31 15.32 9.72
CA GLU A 74 31.58 15.79 10.29
C GLU A 74 32.77 15.57 9.34
N SER A 75 32.70 14.55 8.47
CA SER A 75 33.74 14.29 7.46
C SER A 75 33.59 15.13 6.20
N GLY A 76 32.50 15.91 6.07
CA GLY A 76 32.22 16.76 4.90
C GLY A 76 31.86 16.00 3.62
N THR A 77 31.52 14.71 3.75
CA THR A 77 31.16 13.83 2.62
C THR A 77 29.72 14.01 2.17
N ASP A 78 28.83 14.49 3.05
CA ASP A 78 27.43 14.75 2.73
C ASP A 78 27.10 16.24 2.90
N ASN A 79 26.56 16.85 1.85
CA ASN A 79 25.90 18.14 1.96
C ASN A 79 24.40 17.88 2.18
N ILE A 80 23.84 18.29 3.32
CA ILE A 80 22.39 18.39 3.46
C ILE A 80 21.91 19.31 2.36
N SER A 81 21.04 18.84 1.47
CA SER A 81 20.53 19.66 0.40
C SER A 81 19.79 20.85 1.01
N ASP A 82 20.20 22.06 0.62
CA ASP A 82 19.64 23.34 1.11
C ASP A 82 18.13 23.51 0.79
N GLN A 83 17.50 22.50 0.17
CA GLN A 83 16.13 22.56 -0.32
C GLN A 83 15.13 21.67 0.44
N SER A 84 15.58 20.82 1.38
CA SER A 84 14.66 19.94 2.13
C SER A 84 14.13 20.62 3.39
N ASP A 85 12.84 20.41 3.68
CA ASP A 85 12.19 20.99 4.86
C ASP A 85 12.54 20.23 6.15
N LEU A 86 12.86 18.93 6.04
CA LEU A 86 13.16 18.04 7.15
C LEU A 86 14.58 17.50 7.05
N SER A 87 15.34 17.59 8.12
CA SER A 87 16.64 16.95 8.25
C SER A 87 16.64 15.99 9.42
N VAL A 88 17.12 14.76 9.18
CA VAL A 88 17.28 13.71 10.19
C VAL A 88 18.73 13.28 10.25
N VAL A 89 19.36 13.44 11.40
CA VAL A 89 20.75 13.06 11.64
C VAL A 89 20.80 11.95 12.68
N TRP A 90 21.27 10.79 12.27
CA TRP A 90 21.43 9.65 13.18
C TRP A 90 22.70 9.78 14.01
N ASN A 91 22.52 9.78 15.32
CA ASN A 91 23.58 9.72 16.31
C ASN A 91 23.36 8.45 17.14
N ASP A 92 24.05 7.38 16.80
CA ASP A 92 23.76 6.04 17.29
C ASP A 92 22.29 5.63 17.07
N ASP A 93 21.54 5.30 18.12
CA ASP A 93 20.12 4.91 18.01
C ASP A 93 19.14 6.09 18.14
N GLN A 94 19.66 7.31 18.25
CA GLN A 94 18.86 8.52 18.37
C GLN A 94 18.89 9.32 17.08
N ALA A 95 17.76 9.92 16.73
CA ALA A 95 17.64 10.83 15.63
C ALA A 95 17.63 12.29 16.16
N GLU A 96 18.54 13.11 15.68
CA GLU A 96 18.44 14.55 15.80
C GLU A 96 17.64 15.06 14.60
N ILE A 97 16.51 15.73 14.85
CA ILE A 97 15.64 16.22 13.79
C ILE A 97 15.57 17.72 13.82
N SER A 98 15.67 18.32 12.65
CA SER A 98 15.43 19.74 12.46
C SER A 98 14.45 19.97 11.29
N ILE A 99 13.61 20.99 11.45
CA ILE A 99 12.67 21.45 10.44
C ILE A 99 13.12 22.85 10.03
N ARG A 100 13.24 23.09 8.71
CA ARG A 100 13.64 24.39 8.18
C ARG A 100 12.71 25.49 8.70
N ASP A 101 13.31 26.64 9.00
CA ASP A 101 12.64 27.85 9.51
C ASP A 101 11.88 27.65 10.84
N ASN A 102 12.12 26.53 11.55
CA ASN A 102 11.44 26.25 12.82
C ASN A 102 12.35 25.53 13.85
N GLU A 103 13.52 26.10 14.10
CA GLU A 103 14.56 25.51 14.98
C GLU A 103 14.12 25.32 16.44
N THR A 104 13.06 26.01 16.87
CA THR A 104 12.54 25.96 18.25
C THR A 104 11.28 25.10 18.36
N ALA A 105 10.85 24.44 17.30
CA ALA A 105 9.65 23.62 17.31
C ALA A 105 9.83 22.39 18.19
N GLU A 106 8.80 22.07 18.96
CA GLU A 106 8.69 20.78 19.62
C GLU A 106 8.40 19.71 18.56
N ILE A 107 9.21 18.64 18.52
CA ILE A 107 9.12 17.58 17.54
C ILE A 107 8.97 16.25 18.26
N HIS A 108 7.91 15.49 17.94
CA HIS A 108 7.71 14.12 18.37
C HIS A 108 8.00 13.16 17.22
N ILE A 109 8.71 12.08 17.52
CA ILE A 109 8.97 10.99 16.56
C ILE A 109 8.19 9.77 17.01
N ASP A 110 7.32 9.28 16.13
CA ASP A 110 6.62 8.02 16.30
C ASP A 110 7.14 7.03 15.27
N TYR A 111 7.78 5.97 15.76
CA TYR A 111 8.24 4.89 14.91
C TYR A 111 7.13 3.87 14.69
N TYR A 112 6.91 3.48 13.45
CA TYR A 112 5.88 2.51 13.10
C TYR A 112 6.44 1.35 12.30
N SER A 113 5.80 0.19 12.42
CA SER A 113 6.13 -1.01 11.67
C SER A 113 5.00 -1.40 10.74
N CYS A 114 5.23 -1.33 9.42
CA CYS A 114 4.27 -1.81 8.45
C CYS A 114 3.95 -3.31 8.59
N GLN A 115 4.77 -4.07 9.30
CA GLN A 115 4.52 -5.50 9.53
C GLN A 115 3.67 -5.78 10.77
N GLN A 116 3.80 -4.97 11.81
CA GLN A 116 3.15 -5.21 13.10
C GLN A 116 1.92 -4.32 13.30
N ASP A 117 2.06 -3.03 13.05
CA ASP A 117 1.04 -2.05 13.42
C ASP A 117 -0.19 -2.10 12.51
N ILE A 118 0.01 -2.33 11.20
CA ILE A 118 -1.11 -2.47 10.23
C ILE A 118 -2.08 -3.58 10.66
N PHE A 119 -1.58 -4.68 11.23
CA PHE A 119 -2.39 -5.86 11.59
C PHE A 119 -2.68 -5.98 13.09
N SER A 120 -2.32 -4.98 13.90
CA SER A 120 -2.46 -5.04 15.36
C SER A 120 -3.90 -5.27 15.83
N ARG A 121 -4.88 -4.79 15.06
CA ARG A 121 -6.32 -4.98 15.35
C ARG A 121 -6.91 -6.30 14.85
N ASN A 122 -6.19 -7.04 14.01
CA ASN A 122 -6.61 -8.35 13.51
C ASN A 122 -6.14 -9.51 14.39
N GLN A 123 -5.29 -9.24 15.36
CA GLN A 123 -4.74 -10.26 16.24
C GLN A 123 -5.83 -10.98 17.03
N GLY A 124 -5.81 -12.32 17.00
CA GLY A 124 -6.84 -13.16 17.60
C GLY A 124 -8.10 -13.39 16.72
N ILE A 125 -8.19 -12.72 15.55
CA ILE A 125 -9.28 -12.91 14.57
C ILE A 125 -8.71 -13.56 13.30
N ILE A 126 -7.67 -12.96 12.74
CA ILE A 126 -6.94 -13.48 11.57
C ILE A 126 -5.46 -13.42 11.90
N GLU A 127 -4.84 -14.59 11.94
CA GLU A 127 -3.42 -14.68 12.27
C GLU A 127 -2.57 -14.26 11.07
N LYS A 128 -1.90 -13.12 11.20
CA LYS A 128 -1.04 -12.51 10.17
C LYS A 128 -0.01 -13.49 9.61
N ASP A 129 0.67 -14.23 10.48
CA ASP A 129 1.74 -15.14 10.03
C ASP A 129 1.18 -16.30 9.20
N SER A 130 -0.04 -16.75 9.49
CA SER A 130 -0.76 -17.75 8.69
C SER A 130 -1.14 -17.19 7.31
N MET A 131 -1.49 -15.91 7.21
CA MET A 131 -1.83 -15.27 5.94
C MET A 131 -0.59 -14.89 5.13
N ALA A 132 0.49 -14.51 5.77
CA ALA A 132 1.71 -14.08 5.10
C ALA A 132 2.39 -15.17 4.24
N VAL A 133 2.11 -16.44 4.50
CA VAL A 133 2.64 -17.58 3.73
C VAL A 133 1.65 -18.09 2.67
N ARG A 134 0.52 -17.39 2.45
CA ARG A 134 -0.52 -17.74 1.48
C ARG A 134 -0.46 -16.82 0.27
N GLN A 135 -1.00 -17.34 -0.83
CA GLN A 135 -1.12 -16.61 -2.09
C GLN A 135 -2.53 -16.80 -2.66
N ALA A 136 -3.06 -15.77 -3.34
CA ALA A 136 -4.23 -15.93 -4.18
C ALA A 136 -3.93 -15.49 -5.61
N ILE A 137 -4.52 -16.21 -6.56
CA ILE A 137 -4.49 -15.91 -7.99
C ILE A 137 -5.90 -15.44 -8.34
N ILE A 138 -6.03 -14.18 -8.73
CA ILE A 138 -7.33 -13.57 -9.02
C ILE A 138 -7.43 -13.33 -10.53
N SER A 139 -8.33 -14.05 -11.16
CA SER A 139 -8.67 -13.84 -12.56
C SER A 139 -9.90 -12.94 -12.65
N GLY A 140 -9.70 -11.76 -13.21
CA GLY A 140 -10.69 -10.70 -13.27
C GLY A 140 -10.64 -9.75 -12.05
N ILE A 141 -10.18 -8.51 -12.30
CA ILE A 141 -10.11 -7.42 -11.30
C ILE A 141 -11.23 -6.40 -11.58
N GLY A 142 -12.43 -6.90 -11.83
CA GLY A 142 -13.64 -6.10 -11.82
C GLY A 142 -14.08 -5.75 -10.40
N SER A 143 -15.32 -5.28 -10.23
CA SER A 143 -15.87 -4.84 -8.93
C SER A 143 -15.73 -5.88 -7.82
N GLY A 144 -16.00 -7.14 -8.13
CA GLY A 144 -15.92 -8.25 -7.15
C GLY A 144 -14.46 -8.64 -6.86
N GLY A 145 -13.69 -8.97 -7.90
CA GLY A 145 -12.30 -9.41 -7.74
C GLY A 145 -11.41 -8.36 -7.10
N PHE A 146 -11.60 -7.09 -7.45
CA PHE A 146 -10.85 -6.00 -6.83
C PHE A 146 -11.13 -5.91 -5.33
N LYS A 147 -12.40 -5.93 -4.94
CA LYS A 147 -12.82 -5.86 -3.54
C LYS A 147 -12.29 -7.05 -2.73
N VAL A 148 -12.51 -8.26 -3.22
CA VAL A 148 -12.01 -9.48 -2.55
C VAL A 148 -10.48 -9.45 -2.42
N GLY A 149 -9.78 -9.03 -3.48
CA GLY A 149 -8.33 -8.89 -3.44
C GLY A 149 -7.85 -7.90 -2.37
N LEU A 150 -8.48 -6.73 -2.25
CA LEU A 150 -8.13 -5.77 -1.19
C LEU A 150 -8.44 -6.29 0.21
N GLU A 151 -9.53 -7.05 0.41
CA GLU A 151 -9.80 -7.68 1.71
C GLU A 151 -8.75 -8.73 2.08
N LEU A 152 -8.23 -9.48 1.10
CA LEU A 152 -7.10 -10.39 1.34
C LEU A 152 -5.82 -9.62 1.69
N VAL A 153 -5.57 -8.46 1.07
CA VAL A 153 -4.45 -7.58 1.43
C VAL A 153 -4.60 -7.08 2.87
N ARG A 154 -5.80 -6.65 3.28
CA ARG A 154 -6.13 -6.24 4.67
C ARG A 154 -6.00 -7.39 5.66
N ALA A 155 -6.26 -8.62 5.23
CA ALA A 155 -6.06 -9.82 6.03
C ALA A 155 -4.58 -10.22 6.18
N GLY A 156 -3.67 -9.59 5.45
CA GLY A 156 -2.23 -9.84 5.53
C GLY A 156 -1.71 -10.91 4.60
N ILE A 157 -2.40 -11.22 3.48
CA ILE A 157 -1.92 -12.20 2.50
C ILE A 157 -0.52 -11.85 1.98
N GLY A 158 0.35 -12.86 1.85
CA GLY A 158 1.74 -12.65 1.47
C GLY A 158 1.94 -12.33 0.00
N SER A 159 1.08 -12.86 -0.88
CA SER A 159 1.22 -12.63 -2.33
C SER A 159 -0.12 -12.69 -3.05
N LEU A 160 -0.23 -11.88 -4.10
CA LEU A 160 -1.32 -11.91 -5.07
C LEU A 160 -0.78 -11.95 -6.49
N ILE A 161 -1.40 -12.76 -7.33
CA ILE A 161 -1.27 -12.73 -8.79
C ILE A 161 -2.61 -12.24 -9.32
N VAL A 162 -2.63 -11.15 -10.07
CA VAL A 162 -3.87 -10.59 -10.61
C VAL A 162 -3.78 -10.44 -12.13
N ALA A 163 -4.81 -10.90 -12.85
CA ALA A 163 -4.87 -10.85 -14.29
C ALA A 163 -6.19 -10.22 -14.75
N ASP A 164 -6.10 -9.16 -15.54
CA ASP A 164 -7.22 -8.46 -16.17
C ASP A 164 -6.68 -7.57 -17.29
N ASN A 165 -7.31 -7.57 -18.45
CA ASN A 165 -6.88 -6.77 -19.59
C ASN A 165 -7.61 -5.43 -19.72
N ASP A 166 -8.56 -5.15 -18.84
CA ASP A 166 -9.39 -3.96 -18.93
C ASP A 166 -8.70 -2.69 -18.43
N ILE A 167 -9.05 -1.60 -19.10
CA ILE A 167 -8.77 -0.23 -18.65
C ILE A 167 -10.00 0.28 -17.89
N LEU A 168 -9.76 0.97 -16.79
CA LEU A 168 -10.83 1.57 -16.00
C LEU A 168 -11.54 2.67 -16.80
N ALA A 169 -12.85 2.56 -16.92
CA ALA A 169 -13.69 3.53 -17.58
C ALA A 169 -14.65 4.24 -16.60
N TYR A 170 -15.18 5.39 -16.97
CA TYR A 170 -16.09 6.17 -16.12
C TYR A 170 -17.29 5.36 -15.60
N HIS A 171 -17.88 4.49 -16.43
CA HIS A 171 -19.02 3.64 -16.03
C HIS A 171 -18.66 2.56 -15.00
N ASN A 172 -17.38 2.34 -14.74
CA ASN A 172 -16.94 1.44 -13.68
C ASN A 172 -17.00 2.11 -12.30
N VAL A 173 -16.74 3.42 -12.21
CA VAL A 173 -16.57 4.17 -10.96
C VAL A 173 -17.74 4.00 -9.98
N CYS A 174 -18.97 3.87 -10.48
CA CYS A 174 -20.16 3.72 -9.63
C CYS A 174 -20.19 2.42 -8.80
N ARG A 175 -19.37 1.42 -9.15
CA ARG A 175 -19.33 0.09 -8.48
C ARG A 175 -17.93 -0.45 -8.21
N HIS A 176 -16.89 0.25 -8.69
CA HIS A 176 -15.50 -0.17 -8.53
C HIS A 176 -14.84 0.54 -7.35
N GLU A 177 -13.82 -0.06 -6.75
CA GLU A 177 -13.05 0.53 -5.64
C GLU A 177 -12.12 1.68 -6.10
N CYS A 178 -11.99 1.89 -7.41
CA CYS A 178 -11.24 2.98 -8.01
C CYS A 178 -12.11 4.23 -8.18
N GLY A 179 -11.46 5.39 -8.24
CA GLY A 179 -12.12 6.69 -8.41
C GLY A 179 -11.89 7.30 -9.79
N ILE A 180 -12.38 8.52 -9.94
CA ILE A 180 -12.28 9.28 -11.20
C ILE A 180 -10.82 9.49 -11.64
N HIS A 181 -9.89 9.66 -10.69
CA HIS A 181 -8.46 9.84 -10.98
C HIS A 181 -7.79 8.60 -11.59
N ASP A 182 -8.40 7.45 -11.45
CA ASP A 182 -7.86 6.19 -11.97
C ASP A 182 -8.35 5.88 -13.38
N VAL A 183 -9.35 6.63 -13.90
CA VAL A 183 -9.89 6.42 -15.24
C VAL A 183 -8.78 6.55 -16.29
N GLY A 184 -8.69 5.54 -17.17
CA GLY A 184 -7.64 5.44 -18.18
C GLY A 184 -6.44 4.57 -17.78
N LYS A 185 -6.32 4.16 -16.50
CA LYS A 185 -5.31 3.19 -16.07
C LYS A 185 -5.81 1.75 -16.27
N TYR A 186 -4.87 0.79 -16.41
CA TYR A 186 -5.23 -0.63 -16.31
C TYR A 186 -5.74 -0.95 -14.90
N LYS A 187 -6.80 -1.74 -14.80
CA LYS A 187 -7.39 -2.13 -13.51
C LYS A 187 -6.37 -2.83 -12.59
N VAL A 188 -5.52 -3.69 -13.16
CA VAL A 188 -4.48 -4.39 -12.41
C VAL A 188 -3.43 -3.44 -11.82
N ASP A 189 -3.11 -2.33 -12.49
CA ASP A 189 -2.16 -1.34 -11.98
C ASP A 189 -2.79 -0.54 -10.83
N CYS A 190 -4.06 -0.13 -10.98
CA CYS A 190 -4.81 0.50 -9.89
C CYS A 190 -4.88 -0.42 -8.67
N PHE A 191 -5.08 -1.72 -8.90
CA PHE A 191 -5.09 -2.70 -7.81
C PHE A 191 -3.75 -2.77 -7.08
N ARG A 192 -2.64 -2.84 -7.82
CA ARG A 192 -1.29 -2.88 -7.24
C ARG A 192 -0.99 -1.64 -6.41
N GLU A 193 -1.34 -0.44 -6.90
CA GLU A 193 -1.18 0.81 -6.16
C GLU A 193 -1.98 0.79 -4.86
N ARG A 194 -3.27 0.39 -4.90
CA ARG A 194 -4.13 0.32 -3.70
C ARG A 194 -3.67 -0.74 -2.71
N ALA A 195 -3.24 -1.91 -3.21
CA ALA A 195 -2.71 -2.97 -2.36
C ALA A 195 -1.45 -2.52 -1.62
N ALA A 196 -0.56 -1.79 -2.30
CA ALA A 196 0.65 -1.25 -1.69
C ALA A 196 0.34 -0.20 -0.61
N ASP A 197 -0.68 0.64 -0.80
CA ASP A 197 -1.15 1.60 0.22
C ASP A 197 -1.68 0.92 1.48
N ILE A 198 -2.27 -0.27 1.35
CA ILE A 198 -2.84 -1.02 2.47
C ILE A 198 -1.78 -1.87 3.16
N ASN A 199 -1.00 -2.61 2.37
CA ASN A 199 0.03 -3.52 2.87
C ASN A 199 1.25 -3.55 1.94
N PRO A 200 2.26 -2.71 2.16
CA PRO A 200 3.47 -2.67 1.32
C PRO A 200 4.31 -3.96 1.39
N ASN A 201 3.98 -4.90 2.28
CA ASN A 201 4.65 -6.20 2.36
C ASN A 201 4.01 -7.27 1.47
N CYS A 202 2.79 -7.06 0.96
CA CYS A 202 2.14 -7.95 0.03
C CYS A 202 2.82 -7.88 -1.35
N LYS A 203 3.25 -9.02 -1.88
CA LYS A 203 3.81 -9.09 -3.24
C LYS A 203 2.68 -9.20 -4.25
N VAL A 204 2.50 -8.18 -5.09
CA VAL A 204 1.46 -8.16 -6.13
C VAL A 204 2.10 -8.26 -7.51
N TYR A 205 1.81 -9.35 -8.20
CA TYR A 205 2.18 -9.58 -9.60
C TYR A 205 0.98 -9.28 -10.49
N THR A 206 1.17 -8.41 -11.48
CA THR A 206 0.08 -7.94 -12.35
C THR A 206 0.29 -8.37 -13.78
N PHE A 207 -0.75 -8.93 -14.40
CA PHE A 207 -0.80 -9.24 -15.82
C PHE A 207 -1.89 -8.41 -16.49
N ARG A 208 -1.50 -7.54 -17.43
CA ARG A 208 -2.42 -6.70 -18.22
C ARG A 208 -3.04 -7.50 -19.37
N ASP A 209 -3.41 -8.73 -19.07
CA ASP A 209 -4.02 -9.68 -20.01
C ASP A 209 -4.98 -10.61 -19.27
N LEU A 210 -5.77 -11.36 -20.02
CA LEU A 210 -6.59 -12.42 -19.47
C LEU A 210 -5.71 -13.58 -19.00
N ILE A 211 -6.10 -14.26 -17.93
CA ILE A 211 -5.32 -15.35 -17.33
C ILE A 211 -4.97 -16.46 -18.33
N GLN A 212 -5.85 -16.73 -19.31
CA GLN A 212 -5.65 -17.73 -20.36
C GLN A 212 -4.57 -17.36 -21.37
N HIS A 213 -4.13 -16.11 -21.42
CA HIS A 213 -3.10 -15.64 -22.33
C HIS A 213 -1.74 -15.44 -21.65
N VAL A 214 -1.72 -15.55 -20.31
CA VAL A 214 -0.46 -15.46 -19.56
C VAL A 214 0.39 -16.68 -19.85
N ASP A 215 1.68 -16.47 -20.14
CA ASP A 215 2.61 -17.57 -20.39
C ASP A 215 2.65 -18.53 -19.18
N PRO A 216 2.31 -19.82 -19.39
CA PRO A 216 2.37 -20.80 -18.31
C PRO A 216 3.74 -20.88 -17.62
N ALA A 217 4.84 -20.62 -18.36
CA ALA A 217 6.19 -20.62 -17.78
C ALA A 217 6.44 -19.44 -16.82
N GLU A 218 5.71 -18.33 -16.97
CA GLU A 218 5.73 -17.23 -16.00
C GLU A 218 4.92 -17.60 -14.75
N LEU A 219 3.73 -18.18 -14.91
CA LEU A 219 2.91 -18.64 -13.79
C LEU A 219 3.63 -19.72 -12.98
N ASP A 220 4.31 -20.68 -13.62
CA ASP A 220 5.06 -21.75 -12.96
C ASP A 220 6.12 -21.22 -11.98
N LYS A 221 6.69 -20.03 -12.25
CA LYS A 221 7.69 -19.38 -11.38
C LYS A 221 7.08 -18.65 -10.18
N LEU A 222 5.81 -18.26 -10.28
CA LEU A 222 5.17 -17.37 -9.33
C LEU A 222 4.24 -18.10 -8.37
N ILE A 223 3.63 -19.22 -8.80
CA ILE A 223 2.60 -19.92 -8.02
C ILE A 223 3.23 -20.67 -6.85
N TRP A 224 2.67 -20.43 -5.66
CA TRP A 224 3.07 -21.11 -4.43
C TRP A 224 2.20 -22.34 -4.17
N LYS A 225 2.75 -23.30 -3.43
CA LYS A 225 2.01 -24.49 -3.01
C LYS A 225 0.78 -24.19 -2.14
N ASN A 226 0.81 -23.09 -1.38
CA ASN A 226 -0.29 -22.64 -0.51
C ASN A 226 -1.14 -21.54 -1.21
N SER A 227 -1.42 -21.75 -2.48
CA SER A 227 -2.23 -20.82 -3.28
C SER A 227 -3.70 -21.25 -3.35
N ILE A 228 -4.55 -20.30 -3.70
CA ILE A 228 -5.94 -20.50 -4.10
C ILE A 228 -6.21 -19.70 -5.36
N ILE A 229 -7.03 -20.22 -6.26
CA ILE A 229 -7.52 -19.48 -7.43
C ILE A 229 -8.90 -18.89 -7.11
N LEU A 230 -9.07 -17.60 -7.41
CA LEU A 230 -10.33 -16.89 -7.36
C LEU A 230 -10.71 -16.48 -8.77
N CYS A 231 -11.68 -17.16 -9.37
CA CYS A 231 -12.25 -16.78 -10.67
C CYS A 231 -13.35 -15.75 -10.42
N CYS A 232 -13.06 -14.50 -10.76
CA CYS A 232 -13.95 -13.35 -10.60
C CYS A 232 -14.31 -12.70 -11.93
N ALA A 233 -13.95 -13.35 -13.05
CA ALA A 233 -14.29 -12.89 -14.40
C ALA A 233 -15.69 -13.39 -14.79
N ASP A 234 -16.41 -12.57 -15.56
CA ASP A 234 -17.72 -12.90 -16.11
C ASP A 234 -17.66 -13.79 -17.38
N ASN A 235 -16.47 -14.19 -17.79
CA ASN A 235 -16.21 -15.01 -18.97
C ASN A 235 -16.11 -16.49 -18.57
N ARG A 236 -17.01 -17.34 -19.09
CA ARG A 236 -17.00 -18.79 -18.83
C ARG A 236 -15.71 -19.49 -19.24
N HIS A 237 -15.05 -19.03 -20.32
CA HIS A 237 -13.78 -19.60 -20.74
C HIS A 237 -12.69 -19.40 -19.68
N CYS A 238 -12.71 -18.27 -19.02
CA CYS A 238 -11.82 -18.00 -17.89
C CYS A 238 -12.02 -19.03 -16.74
N GLY A 239 -13.26 -19.38 -16.42
CA GLY A 239 -13.57 -20.41 -15.42
C GLY A 239 -12.97 -21.78 -15.78
N TYR A 240 -13.04 -22.20 -17.05
CA TYR A 240 -12.39 -23.44 -17.49
C TYR A 240 -10.89 -23.42 -17.32
N VAL A 241 -10.23 -22.33 -17.74
CA VAL A 241 -8.76 -22.18 -17.61
C VAL A 241 -8.35 -22.13 -16.14
N CYS A 242 -9.09 -21.42 -15.30
CA CYS A 242 -8.85 -21.41 -13.87
C CYS A 242 -8.95 -22.81 -13.26
N ASN A 243 -9.93 -23.63 -13.71
CA ASN A 243 -10.06 -25.01 -13.26
C ASN A 243 -8.90 -25.90 -13.73
N GLU A 244 -8.43 -25.74 -14.97
CA GLU A 244 -7.24 -26.44 -15.48
C GLU A 244 -5.98 -26.07 -14.69
N LEU A 245 -5.81 -24.79 -14.35
CA LEU A 245 -4.72 -24.33 -13.51
C LEU A 245 -4.82 -24.90 -12.08
N ALA A 246 -6.02 -24.94 -11.50
CA ALA A 246 -6.26 -25.51 -10.17
C ALA A 246 -5.86 -27.00 -10.14
N ASP A 247 -6.24 -27.76 -11.16
CA ASP A 247 -5.86 -29.17 -11.31
C ASP A 247 -4.34 -29.32 -11.52
N LYS A 248 -3.75 -28.56 -12.43
CA LYS A 248 -2.30 -28.58 -12.71
C LYS A 248 -1.44 -28.37 -11.46
N TYR A 249 -1.82 -27.38 -10.63
CA TYR A 249 -1.03 -27.02 -9.45
C TYR A 249 -1.51 -27.69 -8.17
N HIS A 250 -2.57 -28.50 -8.22
CA HIS A 250 -3.21 -29.15 -7.08
C HIS A 250 -3.57 -28.13 -5.97
N ILE A 251 -4.19 -27.02 -6.35
CA ILE A 251 -4.63 -25.95 -5.45
C ILE A 251 -6.15 -25.75 -5.57
N PRO A 252 -6.82 -25.32 -4.48
CA PRO A 252 -8.25 -25.08 -4.53
C PRO A 252 -8.62 -23.89 -5.41
N MET A 253 -9.85 -23.89 -5.90
CA MET A 253 -10.43 -22.80 -6.68
C MET A 253 -11.80 -22.42 -6.11
N ILE A 254 -12.07 -21.13 -6.11
CA ILE A 254 -13.40 -20.54 -5.92
C ILE A 254 -13.78 -19.82 -7.19
N ASP A 255 -14.94 -20.15 -7.74
CA ASP A 255 -15.57 -19.42 -8.83
C ASP A 255 -16.82 -18.70 -8.28
N ALA A 256 -16.91 -17.41 -8.53
CA ALA A 256 -17.99 -16.58 -8.02
C ALA A 256 -18.55 -15.67 -9.12
N GLY A 257 -19.84 -15.70 -9.29
CA GLY A 257 -20.53 -14.90 -10.31
C GLY A 257 -21.88 -14.38 -9.83
N CYS A 258 -22.38 -13.38 -10.55
CA CYS A 258 -23.72 -12.87 -10.38
C CYS A 258 -24.59 -13.19 -11.60
N GLY A 259 -25.80 -13.64 -11.35
CA GLY A 259 -26.82 -13.82 -12.38
C GLY A 259 -27.34 -12.50 -12.95
N PRO A 260 -28.22 -12.57 -13.96
CA PRO A 260 -28.76 -11.37 -14.61
C PRO A 260 -29.37 -10.38 -13.61
N ARG A 261 -29.04 -9.09 -13.76
CA ARG A 261 -29.51 -7.98 -12.90
C ARG A 261 -29.14 -8.16 -11.42
N ALA A 262 -28.08 -8.95 -11.12
CA ALA A 262 -27.67 -9.27 -9.75
C ALA A 262 -28.80 -9.88 -8.89
N SER A 263 -29.75 -10.58 -9.51
CA SER A 263 -30.87 -11.23 -8.82
C SER A 263 -30.46 -12.51 -8.09
N THR A 264 -29.33 -13.10 -8.49
CA THR A 264 -28.75 -14.31 -7.90
C THR A 264 -27.23 -14.15 -7.81
N GLY A 265 -26.62 -14.80 -6.82
CA GLY A 265 -25.17 -14.99 -6.73
C GLY A 265 -24.86 -16.48 -6.66
N GLU A 266 -23.81 -16.90 -7.31
CA GLU A 266 -23.34 -18.28 -7.32
C GLU A 266 -21.90 -18.30 -6.84
N ILE A 267 -21.58 -19.26 -5.96
CA ILE A 267 -20.21 -19.53 -5.50
C ILE A 267 -19.98 -21.02 -5.58
N PHE A 268 -18.98 -21.41 -6.35
CA PHE A 268 -18.53 -22.78 -6.48
C PHE A 268 -17.15 -22.94 -5.85
N TYR A 269 -16.95 -24.00 -5.09
CA TYR A 269 -15.67 -24.34 -4.49
C TYR A 269 -15.21 -25.70 -5.03
N TYR A 270 -14.02 -25.73 -5.59
CA TYR A 270 -13.35 -26.92 -6.10
C TYR A 270 -12.10 -27.18 -5.27
N LYS A 271 -11.88 -28.46 -4.92
CA LYS A 271 -10.75 -28.89 -4.11
C LYS A 271 -9.93 -29.97 -4.81
#